data_f6a1cc33206e5d974caabf77a13720e3
#
_entry.id   f6a1cc33206e5d974caabf77a13720e3
#
_cell.length_a   1.000
_cell.length_b   1.000
_cell.length_c   1.000
_cell.angle_alpha   90.00
_cell.angle_beta   90.00
_cell.angle_gamma   90.00
#
_symmetry.space_group_name_H-M   'P 1'
#
loop_
_entity.id
_entity.type
_entity.pdbx_description
1 polymer ?
#
loop_
_entity_poly.entity_id
_entity_poly.type
_entity_poly.pdbx_seq_one_letter_code
_entity_poly.pdbx_strand_id
1 'polypeptide(L)'
;FLVGMASSFFQGYLMVGVTQGIQKTIRDDMFRKMQKLPIKYFDTHAAGDIMSRYTSDIDTLRQMVSQSIPQTFSSIVTITVILIAMIKASWILTIVTMFTVMGIMFVTISVIGKAGKFFIGQQKSLGALNGYVEEMINGQKVVKVFTHEETAKKDFDQLNEQLQHNAYTAGRLTNMMGPINNNLGYVQYSILAIVGGILVVSSGGETLTLGNLMTFMLLSRSFNMPINQISNQINSIVM
;
A
#
# COMPACT_ATOMS: atom_id res chain seq x y z
N PHE A 1 -2.89 25.99 -14.52
CA PHE A 1 -1.65 25.23 -14.45
C PHE A 1 -0.64 25.85 -13.46
N LEU A 2 -0.30 27.15 -13.60
CA LEU A 2 0.64 27.87 -12.73
C LEU A 2 0.22 27.83 -11.25
N VAL A 3 -1.06 28.03 -10.95
CA VAL A 3 -1.59 27.95 -9.58
C VAL A 3 -1.38 26.53 -9.00
N GLY A 4 -1.60 25.49 -9.80
CA GLY A 4 -1.37 24.10 -9.37
C GLY A 4 0.10 23.81 -9.06
N MET A 5 1.02 24.30 -9.92
CA MET A 5 2.46 24.19 -9.66
C MET A 5 2.87 24.93 -8.38
N ALA A 6 2.41 26.16 -8.20
CA ALA A 6 2.70 26.94 -7.00
C ALA A 6 2.15 26.25 -5.75
N SER A 7 0.91 25.74 -5.79
CA SER A 7 0.31 25.02 -4.66
C SER A 7 1.09 23.75 -4.29
N SER A 8 1.52 22.96 -5.28
CA SER A 8 2.32 21.77 -5.04
C SER A 8 3.69 22.09 -4.44
N PHE A 9 4.33 23.15 -4.92
CA PHE A 9 5.60 23.63 -4.37
C PHE A 9 5.45 24.08 -2.90
N PHE A 10 4.45 24.91 -2.62
CA PHE A 10 4.19 25.38 -1.25
C PHE A 10 3.81 24.22 -0.32
N GLN A 11 3.00 23.28 -0.79
CA GLN A 11 2.66 22.07 -0.03
C GLN A 11 3.94 21.31 0.35
N GLY A 12 4.82 21.02 -0.62
CA GLY A 12 6.09 20.34 -0.34
C GLY A 12 6.97 21.09 0.64
N TYR A 13 7.15 22.39 0.44
CA TYR A 13 7.96 23.24 1.30
C TYR A 13 7.45 23.29 2.75
N LEU A 14 6.14 23.51 2.93
CA LEU A 14 5.51 23.55 4.26
C LEU A 14 5.57 22.18 4.95
N MET A 15 5.34 21.10 4.20
CA MET A 15 5.37 19.75 4.76
C MET A 15 6.76 19.34 5.26
N VAL A 16 7.83 19.77 4.61
CA VAL A 16 9.20 19.55 5.12
C VAL A 16 9.38 20.22 6.49
N GLY A 17 8.99 21.49 6.62
CA GLY A 17 9.08 22.21 7.90
C GLY A 17 8.29 21.54 9.03
N VAL A 18 7.03 21.21 8.76
CA VAL A 18 6.14 20.55 9.72
C VAL A 18 6.70 19.17 10.11
N THR A 19 7.09 18.38 9.14
CA THR A 19 7.58 17.00 9.37
C THR A 19 8.86 16.98 10.18
N GLN A 20 9.84 17.84 9.83
CA GLN A 20 11.10 17.93 10.57
C GLN A 20 10.89 18.48 11.98
N GLY A 21 9.96 19.44 12.16
CA GLY A 21 9.58 19.95 13.48
C GLY A 21 8.96 18.84 14.38
N ILE A 22 8.02 18.07 13.85
CA ILE A 22 7.41 16.95 14.58
C ILE A 22 8.47 15.89 14.91
N GLN A 23 9.32 15.52 13.95
CA GLN A 23 10.37 14.53 14.15
C GLN A 23 11.35 14.95 15.26
N LYS A 24 11.77 16.24 15.26
CA LYS A 24 12.61 16.80 16.32
C LYS A 24 11.92 16.69 17.68
N THR A 25 10.66 17.14 17.78
CA THR A 25 9.90 17.10 19.04
C THR A 25 9.79 15.69 19.59
N ILE A 26 9.44 14.70 18.71
CA ILE A 26 9.35 13.30 19.13
C ILE A 26 10.70 12.79 19.64
N ARG A 27 11.81 13.06 18.93
CA ARG A 27 13.16 12.65 19.39
C ARG A 27 13.51 13.28 20.74
N ASP A 28 13.26 14.56 20.91
CA ASP A 28 13.52 15.27 22.16
C ASP A 28 12.72 14.67 23.33
N ASP A 29 11.42 14.40 23.11
CA ASP A 29 10.54 13.84 24.12
C ASP A 29 10.91 12.38 24.46
N MET A 30 11.23 11.58 23.44
CA MET A 30 11.72 10.21 23.65
C MET A 30 13.01 10.19 24.45
N PHE A 31 13.97 11.06 24.12
CA PHE A 31 15.23 11.15 24.85
C PHE A 31 15.02 11.57 26.30
N ARG A 32 14.21 12.61 26.52
CA ARG A 32 13.86 13.06 27.90
C ARG A 32 13.16 11.95 28.71
N LYS A 33 12.30 11.16 28.05
CA LYS A 33 11.61 10.04 28.72
C LYS A 33 12.58 8.92 29.03
N MET A 34 13.48 8.59 28.09
CA MET A 34 14.50 7.56 28.27
C MET A 34 15.40 7.84 29.49
N GLN A 35 15.78 9.11 29.72
CA GLN A 35 16.59 9.51 30.87
C GLN A 35 15.88 9.34 32.24
N LYS A 36 14.55 9.19 32.22
CA LYS A 36 13.73 8.99 33.44
C LYS A 36 13.36 7.51 33.69
N LEU A 37 13.75 6.61 32.77
CA LEU A 37 13.45 5.20 32.91
C LEU A 37 14.35 4.55 33.98
N PRO A 38 13.80 3.58 34.75
CA PRO A 38 14.61 2.85 35.73
C PRO A 38 15.64 1.95 35.03
N ILE A 39 16.77 1.67 35.70
CA ILE A 39 17.86 0.81 35.19
C ILE A 39 17.31 -0.56 34.75
N LYS A 40 16.38 -1.13 35.48
CA LYS A 40 15.71 -2.39 35.14
C LYS A 40 15.17 -2.43 33.70
N TYR A 41 14.75 -1.29 33.16
CA TYR A 41 14.27 -1.22 31.77
C TYR A 41 15.39 -1.54 30.77
N PHE A 42 16.59 -1.01 31.03
CA PHE A 42 17.77 -1.23 30.18
C PHE A 42 18.35 -2.63 30.33
N ASP A 43 18.17 -3.26 31.49
CA ASP A 43 18.59 -4.64 31.75
C ASP A 43 17.67 -5.66 31.03
N THR A 44 16.40 -5.28 30.78
CA THR A 44 15.38 -6.18 30.17
C THR A 44 15.15 -5.95 28.68
N HIS A 45 15.67 -4.87 28.09
CA HIS A 45 15.52 -4.53 26.69
C HIS A 45 16.87 -4.40 26.01
N ALA A 46 17.01 -5.04 24.86
CA ALA A 46 18.25 -4.94 24.08
C ALA A 46 18.47 -3.49 23.60
N ALA A 47 19.70 -3.02 23.65
CA ALA A 47 20.06 -1.68 23.18
C ALA A 47 19.67 -1.47 21.69
N GLY A 48 19.71 -2.54 20.88
CA GLY A 48 19.27 -2.53 19.50
C GLY A 48 17.78 -2.24 19.33
N ASP A 49 16.92 -2.77 20.21
CA ASP A 49 15.46 -2.51 20.18
C ASP A 49 15.16 -1.06 20.52
N ILE A 50 15.87 -0.52 21.49
CA ILE A 50 15.75 0.89 21.89
C ILE A 50 16.21 1.78 20.73
N MET A 51 17.33 1.44 20.08
CA MET A 51 17.85 2.21 18.95
C MET A 51 16.94 2.12 17.72
N SER A 52 16.32 0.97 17.47
CA SER A 52 15.33 0.80 16.40
C SER A 52 14.17 1.78 16.53
N ARG A 53 13.69 2.04 17.75
CA ARG A 53 12.64 3.03 18.00
C ARG A 53 13.08 4.46 17.67
N TYR A 54 14.36 4.81 17.89
CA TYR A 54 14.90 6.12 17.54
C TYR A 54 15.17 6.32 16.05
N THR A 55 15.32 5.23 15.31
CA THR A 55 15.60 5.25 13.87
C THR A 55 14.37 4.85 13.06
N SER A 56 14.04 3.57 13.03
CA SER A 56 13.03 3.00 12.16
C SER A 56 11.62 3.50 12.47
N ASP A 57 11.22 3.51 13.75
CA ASP A 57 9.86 3.92 14.13
C ASP A 57 9.64 5.41 13.88
N ILE A 58 10.66 6.25 14.18
CA ILE A 58 10.58 7.69 13.89
C ILE A 58 10.53 7.95 12.38
N ASP A 59 11.27 7.20 11.57
CA ASP A 59 11.22 7.34 10.11
C ASP A 59 9.88 6.90 9.54
N THR A 60 9.27 5.86 10.10
CA THR A 60 7.91 5.43 9.76
C THR A 60 6.88 6.51 10.10
N LEU A 61 6.96 7.09 11.30
CA LEU A 61 6.12 8.24 11.69
C LEU A 61 6.34 9.45 10.78
N ARG A 62 7.58 9.74 10.41
CA ARG A 62 7.92 10.79 9.45
C ARG A 62 7.22 10.54 8.10
N GLN A 63 7.31 9.34 7.57
CA GLN A 63 6.67 8.98 6.30
C GLN A 63 5.13 9.09 6.41
N MET A 64 4.56 8.66 7.52
CA MET A 64 3.12 8.79 7.76
C MET A 64 2.67 10.25 7.74
N VAL A 65 3.37 11.12 8.45
CA VAL A 65 3.02 12.55 8.54
C VAL A 65 3.29 13.28 7.22
N SER A 66 4.44 13.01 6.56
CA SER A 66 4.84 13.74 5.34
C SER A 66 4.11 13.29 4.08
N GLN A 67 3.67 12.04 4.01
CA GLN A 67 3.11 11.46 2.79
C GLN A 67 1.70 10.91 3.01
N SER A 68 1.52 9.99 3.98
CA SER A 68 0.27 9.24 4.11
C SER A 68 -0.92 10.13 4.48
N ILE A 69 -0.77 11.02 5.45
CA ILE A 69 -1.84 11.92 5.89
C ILE A 69 -2.22 12.92 4.77
N PRO A 70 -1.28 13.69 4.18
CA PRO A 70 -1.61 14.63 3.10
C PRO A 70 -2.19 13.92 1.87
N GLN A 71 -1.65 12.76 1.50
CA GLN A 71 -2.14 12.00 0.35
C GLN A 71 -3.56 11.49 0.57
N THR A 72 -3.86 10.99 1.77
CA THR A 72 -5.21 10.53 2.12
C THR A 72 -6.21 11.68 2.06
N PHE A 73 -5.86 12.83 2.65
CA PHE A 73 -6.71 14.02 2.59
C PHE A 73 -6.94 14.50 1.15
N SER A 74 -5.86 14.60 0.36
CA SER A 74 -5.94 14.97 -1.05
C SER A 74 -6.82 14.00 -1.84
N SER A 75 -6.68 12.69 -1.59
CA SER A 75 -7.49 11.66 -2.25
C SER A 75 -8.98 11.79 -1.91
N ILE A 76 -9.33 12.05 -0.65
CA ILE A 76 -10.72 12.25 -0.22
C ILE A 76 -11.33 13.47 -0.91
N VAL A 77 -10.60 14.59 -0.92
CA VAL A 77 -11.07 15.83 -1.61
C VAL A 77 -11.24 15.56 -3.10
N THR A 78 -10.28 14.94 -3.75
CA THR A 78 -10.29 14.61 -5.18
C THR A 78 -11.48 13.70 -5.53
N ILE A 79 -11.69 12.61 -4.76
CA ILE A 79 -12.83 11.71 -4.94
C ILE A 79 -14.15 12.49 -4.83
N THR A 80 -14.27 13.34 -3.82
CA THR A 80 -15.51 14.12 -3.59
C THR A 80 -15.78 15.06 -4.75
N VAL A 81 -14.78 15.81 -5.20
CA VAL A 81 -14.91 16.76 -6.33
C VAL A 81 -15.25 16.02 -7.62
N ILE A 82 -14.55 14.92 -7.93
CA ILE A 82 -14.80 14.14 -9.13
C ILE A 82 -16.22 13.54 -9.08
N LEU A 83 -16.63 12.99 -7.94
CA LEU A 83 -17.95 12.41 -7.77
C LEU A 83 -19.06 13.44 -8.01
N ILE A 84 -18.94 14.65 -7.45
CA ILE A 84 -19.87 15.74 -7.69
C ILE A 84 -19.92 16.12 -9.18
N ALA A 85 -18.76 16.19 -9.84
CA ALA A 85 -18.68 16.48 -11.27
C ALA A 85 -19.32 15.38 -12.12
N MET A 86 -19.10 14.11 -11.75
CA MET A 86 -19.73 12.96 -12.43
C MET A 86 -21.26 12.96 -12.30
N ILE A 87 -21.79 13.22 -11.10
CA ILE A 87 -23.24 13.31 -10.87
C ILE A 87 -23.85 14.45 -11.72
N LYS A 88 -23.17 15.60 -11.79
CA LYS A 88 -23.63 16.73 -12.64
C LYS A 88 -23.56 16.41 -14.12
N ALA A 89 -22.59 15.64 -14.57
CA ALA A 89 -22.44 15.25 -15.98
C ALA A 89 -23.50 14.20 -16.40
N SER A 90 -23.69 13.16 -15.59
CA SER A 90 -24.74 12.14 -15.79
C SER A 90 -24.89 11.28 -14.54
N TRP A 91 -26.03 11.35 -13.86
CA TRP A 91 -26.29 10.52 -12.68
C TRP A 91 -26.41 9.03 -13.03
N ILE A 92 -26.93 8.69 -14.22
CA ILE A 92 -27.06 7.30 -14.70
C ILE A 92 -25.67 6.66 -14.87
N LEU A 93 -24.77 7.34 -15.59
CA LEU A 93 -23.41 6.83 -15.78
C LEU A 93 -22.63 6.78 -14.47
N THR A 94 -22.92 7.67 -13.51
CA THR A 94 -22.32 7.63 -12.16
C THR A 94 -22.72 6.37 -11.42
N ILE A 95 -23.98 5.95 -11.46
CA ILE A 95 -24.43 4.69 -10.87
C ILE A 95 -23.73 3.49 -11.51
N VAL A 96 -23.64 3.47 -12.85
CA VAL A 96 -22.92 2.41 -13.58
C VAL A 96 -21.45 2.35 -13.16
N THR A 97 -20.80 3.51 -13.02
CA THR A 97 -19.41 3.60 -12.55
C THR A 97 -19.27 3.07 -11.14
N MET A 98 -20.14 3.45 -10.22
CA MET A 98 -20.08 2.98 -8.83
C MET A 98 -20.26 1.47 -8.73
N PHE A 99 -21.17 0.90 -9.56
CA PHE A 99 -21.37 -0.54 -9.59
C PHE A 99 -20.16 -1.30 -10.14
N THR A 100 -19.56 -0.80 -11.22
CA THR A 100 -18.33 -1.41 -11.78
C THR A 100 -17.13 -1.27 -10.85
N VAL A 101 -16.96 -0.12 -10.17
CA VAL A 101 -15.91 0.09 -9.16
C VAL A 101 -16.08 -0.87 -7.97
N MET A 102 -17.31 -1.07 -7.52
CA MET A 102 -17.61 -2.03 -6.45
C MET A 102 -17.23 -3.47 -6.87
N GLY A 103 -17.52 -3.85 -8.11
CA GLY A 103 -17.08 -5.12 -8.69
C GLY A 103 -15.56 -5.26 -8.73
N ILE A 104 -14.84 -4.22 -9.16
CA ILE A 104 -13.38 -4.18 -9.17
C ILE A 104 -12.84 -4.33 -7.75
N MET A 105 -13.37 -3.59 -6.78
CA MET A 105 -12.97 -3.69 -5.38
C MET A 105 -13.20 -5.09 -4.81
N PHE A 106 -14.33 -5.73 -5.12
CA PHE A 106 -14.61 -7.09 -4.67
C PHE A 106 -13.57 -8.10 -5.19
N VAL A 107 -13.23 -8.03 -6.48
CA VAL A 107 -12.18 -8.86 -7.07
C VAL A 107 -10.83 -8.59 -6.40
N THR A 108 -10.48 -7.33 -6.24
CA THR A 108 -9.22 -6.89 -5.61
C THR A 108 -9.08 -7.42 -4.19
N ILE A 109 -10.10 -7.22 -3.34
CA ILE A 109 -10.11 -7.70 -1.95
C ILE A 109 -10.01 -9.23 -1.89
N SER A 110 -10.70 -9.94 -2.79
CA SER A 110 -10.65 -11.40 -2.85
C SER A 110 -9.26 -11.94 -3.17
N VAL A 111 -8.53 -11.28 -4.06
CA VAL A 111 -7.14 -11.65 -4.41
C VAL A 111 -6.18 -11.29 -3.28
N ILE A 112 -6.30 -10.10 -2.68
CA ILE A 112 -5.47 -9.67 -1.53
C ILE A 112 -5.67 -10.63 -0.35
N GLY A 113 -6.91 -11.03 -0.04
CA GLY A 113 -7.20 -11.96 1.04
C GLY A 113 -6.54 -13.34 0.85
N LYS A 114 -6.45 -13.80 -0.40
CA LYS A 114 -5.70 -15.03 -0.73
C LYS A 114 -4.19 -14.83 -0.62
N ALA A 115 -3.66 -13.73 -1.16
CA ALA A 115 -2.24 -13.41 -1.10
C ALA A 115 -1.74 -13.24 0.34
N GLY A 116 -2.53 -12.63 1.22
CA GLY A 116 -2.19 -12.39 2.63
C GLY A 116 -1.83 -13.65 3.40
N LYS A 117 -2.52 -14.77 3.15
CA LYS A 117 -2.19 -16.06 3.78
C LYS A 117 -0.78 -16.54 3.41
N PHE A 118 -0.39 -16.38 2.15
CA PHE A 118 0.94 -16.76 1.69
C PHE A 118 2.02 -15.79 2.15
N PHE A 119 1.71 -14.51 2.31
CA PHE A 119 2.62 -13.54 2.93
C PHE A 119 2.92 -13.89 4.40
N ILE A 120 1.91 -14.25 5.18
CA ILE A 120 2.10 -14.73 6.55
C ILE A 120 2.94 -16.02 6.55
N GLY A 121 2.66 -16.95 5.64
CA GLY A 121 3.45 -18.16 5.44
C GLY A 121 4.91 -17.85 5.09
N GLN A 122 5.14 -16.90 4.19
CA GLN A 122 6.48 -16.44 3.81
C GLN A 122 7.25 -15.87 4.99
N GLN A 123 6.63 -15.01 5.81
CA GLN A 123 7.28 -14.44 7.00
C GLN A 123 7.63 -15.51 8.03
N LYS A 124 6.72 -16.47 8.23
CA LYS A 124 6.98 -17.61 9.12
C LYS A 124 8.15 -18.48 8.62
N SER A 125 8.17 -18.81 7.32
CA SER A 125 9.25 -19.58 6.72
C SER A 125 10.58 -18.83 6.74
N LEU A 126 10.56 -17.51 6.52
CA LEU A 126 11.76 -16.67 6.62
C LEU A 126 12.31 -16.65 8.05
N GLY A 127 11.44 -16.53 9.05
CA GLY A 127 11.85 -16.61 10.46
C GLY A 127 12.46 -17.95 10.82
N ALA A 128 11.86 -19.06 10.36
CA ALA A 128 12.40 -20.39 10.58
C ALA A 128 13.76 -20.58 9.91
N LEU A 129 13.91 -20.13 8.66
CA LEU A 129 15.19 -20.20 7.95
C LEU A 129 16.27 -19.36 8.62
N ASN A 130 15.96 -18.15 9.03
CA ASN A 130 16.91 -17.27 9.72
C ASN A 130 17.34 -17.87 11.07
N GLY A 131 16.40 -18.41 11.85
CA GLY A 131 16.70 -19.08 13.11
C GLY A 131 17.62 -20.29 12.90
N TYR A 132 17.37 -21.09 11.87
CA TYR A 132 18.22 -22.22 11.52
C TYR A 132 19.64 -21.78 11.11
N VAL A 133 19.74 -20.72 10.29
CA VAL A 133 21.05 -20.16 9.89
C VAL A 133 21.82 -19.66 11.10
N GLU A 134 21.15 -18.94 12.01
CA GLU A 134 21.78 -18.46 13.26
C GLU A 134 22.27 -19.63 14.14
N GLU A 135 21.45 -20.68 14.29
CA GLU A 135 21.85 -21.89 15.03
C GLU A 135 23.07 -22.56 14.39
N MET A 136 23.07 -22.71 13.06
CA MET A 136 24.21 -23.31 12.34
C MET A 136 25.48 -22.48 12.43
N ILE A 137 25.39 -21.15 12.37
CA ILE A 137 26.56 -20.26 12.54
C ILE A 137 27.13 -20.41 13.95
N ASN A 138 26.27 -20.37 14.98
CA ASN A 138 26.69 -20.51 16.38
C ASN A 138 27.23 -21.92 16.67
N GLY A 139 26.62 -22.96 16.09
CA GLY A 139 26.96 -24.35 16.24
C GLY A 139 28.02 -24.86 15.25
N GLN A 140 28.62 -24.04 14.39
CA GLN A 140 29.45 -24.45 13.26
C GLN A 140 30.63 -25.37 13.70
N LYS A 141 31.22 -25.12 14.87
CA LYS A 141 32.30 -25.99 15.41
C LYS A 141 31.78 -27.41 15.66
N VAL A 142 30.58 -27.55 16.20
CA VAL A 142 29.97 -28.85 16.49
C VAL A 142 29.64 -29.57 15.19
N VAL A 143 29.02 -28.89 14.23
CA VAL A 143 28.72 -29.42 12.90
C VAL A 143 29.97 -30.01 12.25
N LYS A 144 31.09 -29.29 12.31
CA LYS A 144 32.39 -29.71 11.76
C LYS A 144 33.00 -30.92 12.48
N VAL A 145 32.98 -30.92 13.83
CA VAL A 145 33.56 -32.02 14.63
C VAL A 145 32.79 -33.32 14.39
N PHE A 146 31.46 -33.24 14.23
CA PHE A 146 30.62 -34.44 14.01
C PHE A 146 30.37 -34.77 12.54
N THR A 147 30.99 -34.05 11.60
CA THR A 147 30.84 -34.25 10.13
C THR A 147 29.38 -34.24 9.70
N HIS A 148 28.58 -33.28 10.24
CA HIS A 148 27.13 -33.19 10.05
C HIS A 148 26.72 -32.22 8.94
N GLU A 149 27.68 -31.78 8.09
CA GLU A 149 27.46 -30.75 7.06
C GLU A 149 26.39 -31.15 6.03
N GLU A 150 26.38 -32.41 5.60
CA GLU A 150 25.43 -32.84 4.59
C GLU A 150 23.97 -32.88 5.15
N THR A 151 23.81 -33.23 6.43
CA THR A 151 22.52 -33.16 7.09
C THR A 151 22.06 -31.72 7.24
N ALA A 152 22.96 -30.84 7.69
CA ALA A 152 22.67 -29.40 7.83
C ALA A 152 22.27 -28.75 6.49
N LYS A 153 22.93 -29.12 5.39
CA LYS A 153 22.54 -28.66 4.05
C LYS A 153 21.14 -29.13 3.66
N LYS A 154 20.83 -30.41 3.89
CA LYS A 154 19.53 -30.97 3.57
C LYS A 154 18.39 -30.30 4.34
N ASP A 155 18.61 -30.02 5.62
CA ASP A 155 17.61 -29.34 6.46
C ASP A 155 17.43 -27.88 6.02
N PHE A 156 18.54 -27.19 5.68
CA PHE A 156 18.49 -25.86 5.07
C PHE A 156 17.69 -25.86 3.77
N ASP A 157 17.95 -26.80 2.87
CA ASP A 157 17.25 -26.89 1.57
C ASP A 157 15.75 -27.06 1.77
N GLN A 158 15.30 -27.88 2.72
CA GLN A 158 13.88 -28.05 3.02
C GLN A 158 13.24 -26.74 3.50
N LEU A 159 13.88 -26.01 4.40
CA LEU A 159 13.39 -24.71 4.88
C LEU A 159 13.36 -23.66 3.77
N ASN A 160 14.39 -23.66 2.93
CA ASN A 160 14.49 -22.76 1.80
C ASN A 160 13.46 -23.04 0.71
N GLU A 161 13.16 -24.31 0.43
CA GLU A 161 12.08 -24.68 -0.49
C GLU A 161 10.70 -24.24 0.04
N GLN A 162 10.43 -24.37 1.34
CA GLN A 162 9.20 -23.86 1.94
C GLN A 162 9.08 -22.35 1.82
N LEU A 163 10.18 -21.63 2.07
CA LEU A 163 10.23 -20.18 1.87
C LEU A 163 9.98 -19.83 0.40
N GLN A 164 10.66 -20.49 -0.52
CA GLN A 164 10.51 -20.28 -1.96
C GLN A 164 9.06 -20.51 -2.41
N HIS A 165 8.42 -21.59 -1.97
CA HIS A 165 7.03 -21.89 -2.32
C HIS A 165 6.05 -20.78 -1.86
N ASN A 166 6.18 -20.34 -0.59
CA ASN A 166 5.32 -19.30 -0.04
C ASN A 166 5.59 -17.94 -0.70
N ALA A 167 6.87 -17.57 -0.89
CA ALA A 167 7.27 -16.33 -1.53
C ALA A 167 6.84 -16.27 -3.01
N TYR A 168 7.03 -17.38 -3.75
CA TYR A 168 6.59 -17.47 -5.15
C TYR A 168 5.08 -17.30 -5.27
N THR A 169 4.30 -17.99 -4.44
CA THR A 169 2.84 -17.93 -4.50
C THR A 169 2.31 -16.54 -4.10
N ALA A 170 2.85 -15.95 -3.02
CA ALA A 170 2.54 -14.59 -2.61
C ALA A 170 2.87 -13.58 -3.72
N GLY A 171 4.09 -13.64 -4.24
CA GLY A 171 4.56 -12.74 -5.30
C GLY A 171 3.77 -12.90 -6.60
N ARG A 172 3.44 -14.13 -7.00
CA ARG A 172 2.60 -14.39 -8.18
C ARG A 172 1.23 -13.72 -8.06
N LEU A 173 0.54 -13.90 -6.94
CA LEU A 173 -0.78 -13.30 -6.71
C LEU A 173 -0.70 -11.77 -6.69
N THR A 174 0.31 -11.22 -6.03
CA THR A 174 0.48 -9.76 -5.94
C THR A 174 0.84 -9.15 -7.30
N ASN A 175 1.76 -9.76 -8.05
CA ASN A 175 2.17 -9.25 -9.35
C ASN A 175 1.06 -9.33 -10.41
N MET A 176 0.09 -10.24 -10.26
CA MET A 176 -1.09 -10.29 -11.11
C MET A 176 -2.11 -9.17 -10.83
N MET A 177 -2.04 -8.51 -9.67
CA MET A 177 -2.99 -7.44 -9.29
C MET A 177 -2.95 -6.25 -10.25
N GLY A 178 -1.74 -5.80 -10.65
CA GLY A 178 -1.58 -4.70 -11.59
C GLY A 178 -2.29 -4.95 -12.93
N PRO A 179 -1.96 -6.03 -13.65
CA PRO A 179 -2.65 -6.40 -14.88
C PRO A 179 -4.16 -6.62 -14.71
N ILE A 180 -4.61 -7.24 -13.62
CA ILE A 180 -6.04 -7.45 -13.35
C ILE A 180 -6.74 -6.11 -13.20
N ASN A 181 -6.25 -5.21 -12.37
CA ASN A 181 -6.88 -3.90 -12.15
C ASN A 181 -6.89 -3.05 -13.42
N ASN A 182 -5.82 -3.08 -14.21
CA ASN A 182 -5.78 -2.36 -15.49
C ASN A 182 -6.82 -2.90 -16.48
N ASN A 183 -6.92 -4.23 -16.63
CA ASN A 183 -7.91 -4.83 -17.54
C ASN A 183 -9.34 -4.58 -17.07
N LEU A 184 -9.61 -4.67 -15.77
CA LEU A 184 -10.92 -4.32 -15.20
C LEU A 184 -11.26 -2.84 -15.45
N GLY A 185 -10.27 -1.95 -15.39
CA GLY A 185 -10.44 -0.55 -15.76
C GLY A 185 -10.81 -0.36 -17.24
N TYR A 186 -10.21 -1.15 -18.15
CA TYR A 186 -10.62 -1.13 -19.58
C TYR A 186 -12.02 -1.68 -19.79
N VAL A 187 -12.42 -2.74 -19.08
CA VAL A 187 -13.78 -3.26 -19.11
C VAL A 187 -14.77 -2.22 -18.64
N GLN A 188 -14.50 -1.55 -17.52
CA GLN A 188 -15.30 -0.43 -17.03
C GLN A 188 -15.45 0.67 -18.09
N TYR A 189 -14.33 1.08 -18.71
CA TYR A 189 -14.33 2.10 -19.76
C TYR A 189 -15.21 1.69 -20.96
N SER A 190 -15.12 0.42 -21.38
CA SER A 190 -15.94 -0.12 -22.47
C SER A 190 -17.43 -0.14 -22.12
N ILE A 191 -17.78 -0.55 -20.89
CA ILE A 191 -19.17 -0.52 -20.41
C ILE A 191 -19.72 0.92 -20.44
N LEU A 192 -18.93 1.89 -19.96
CA LEU A 192 -19.33 3.30 -19.96
C LEU A 192 -19.50 3.86 -21.38
N ALA A 193 -18.62 3.46 -22.32
CA ALA A 193 -18.74 3.85 -23.72
C ALA A 193 -20.02 3.31 -24.36
N ILE A 194 -20.34 2.03 -24.12
CA ILE A 194 -21.54 1.39 -24.66
C ILE A 194 -22.80 2.00 -24.05
N VAL A 195 -22.90 2.04 -22.72
CA VAL A 195 -24.09 2.57 -22.04
C VAL A 195 -24.26 4.07 -22.34
N GLY A 196 -23.18 4.84 -22.29
CA GLY A 196 -23.20 6.26 -22.62
C GLY A 196 -23.54 6.53 -24.08
N GLY A 197 -23.01 5.73 -25.00
CA GLY A 197 -23.34 5.80 -26.43
C GLY A 197 -24.83 5.53 -26.70
N ILE A 198 -25.39 4.49 -26.06
CA ILE A 198 -26.84 4.20 -26.14
C ILE A 198 -27.64 5.38 -25.61
N LEU A 199 -27.24 5.97 -24.48
CA LEU A 199 -27.94 7.11 -23.89
C LEU A 199 -27.91 8.36 -24.82
N VAL A 200 -26.76 8.64 -25.45
CA VAL A 200 -26.64 9.76 -26.40
C VAL A 200 -27.53 9.56 -27.63
N VAL A 201 -27.52 8.36 -28.21
CA VAL A 201 -28.30 8.04 -29.40
C VAL A 201 -29.80 8.02 -29.08
N SER A 202 -30.20 7.36 -27.99
CA SER A 202 -31.62 7.21 -27.64
C SER A 202 -32.26 8.52 -27.18
N SER A 203 -31.51 9.45 -26.60
CA SER A 203 -32.02 10.76 -26.18
C SER A 203 -31.90 11.86 -27.25
N GLY A 204 -31.31 11.58 -28.41
CA GLY A 204 -31.04 12.61 -29.41
C GLY A 204 -30.12 13.73 -28.90
N GLY A 205 -29.38 13.48 -27.80
CA GLY A 205 -28.50 14.46 -27.16
C GLY A 205 -29.17 15.35 -26.09
N GLU A 206 -30.45 15.16 -25.79
CA GLU A 206 -31.16 15.98 -24.78
C GLU A 206 -30.68 15.66 -23.35
N THR A 207 -30.54 14.38 -22.99
CA THR A 207 -30.15 13.96 -21.63
C THR A 207 -28.65 13.85 -21.47
N LEU A 208 -27.91 13.49 -22.53
CA LEU A 208 -26.45 13.35 -22.53
C LEU A 208 -25.90 13.73 -23.90
N THR A 209 -25.08 14.78 -23.94
CA THR A 209 -24.36 15.15 -25.17
C THR A 209 -23.09 14.30 -25.34
N LEU A 210 -22.60 14.18 -26.58
CA LEU A 210 -21.34 13.48 -26.84
C LEU A 210 -20.17 14.12 -26.06
N GLY A 211 -20.15 15.45 -25.93
CA GLY A 211 -19.12 16.15 -25.14
C GLY A 211 -19.17 15.82 -23.67
N ASN A 212 -20.39 15.72 -23.09
CA ASN A 212 -20.56 15.31 -21.69
C ASN A 212 -20.15 13.84 -21.48
N LEU A 213 -20.41 12.95 -22.45
CA LEU A 213 -19.95 11.56 -22.38
C LEU A 213 -18.44 11.49 -22.37
N MET A 214 -17.75 12.20 -23.27
CA MET A 214 -16.28 12.24 -23.31
C MET A 214 -15.69 12.79 -21.99
N THR A 215 -16.26 13.87 -21.48
CA THR A 215 -15.87 14.43 -20.18
C THR A 215 -16.09 13.42 -19.06
N PHE A 216 -17.22 12.73 -19.04
CA PHE A 216 -17.52 11.70 -18.05
C PHE A 216 -16.50 10.54 -18.09
N MET A 217 -16.14 10.08 -19.28
CA MET A 217 -15.14 9.02 -19.46
C MET A 217 -13.76 9.42 -18.91
N LEU A 218 -13.34 10.68 -19.09
CA LEU A 218 -12.12 11.22 -18.49
C LEU A 218 -12.21 11.29 -16.97
N LEU A 219 -13.35 11.75 -16.43
CA LEU A 219 -13.59 11.80 -14.99
C LEU A 219 -13.59 10.41 -14.36
N SER A 220 -14.20 9.41 -15.00
CA SER A 220 -14.21 8.04 -14.50
C SER A 220 -12.83 7.43 -14.41
N ARG A 221 -11.94 7.74 -15.35
CA ARG A 221 -10.53 7.32 -15.31
C ARG A 221 -9.78 8.00 -14.16
N SER A 222 -10.02 9.29 -13.95
CA SER A 222 -9.41 10.05 -12.87
C SER A 222 -9.92 9.63 -11.49
N PHE A 223 -11.12 9.05 -11.41
CA PHE A 223 -11.74 8.57 -10.17
C PHE A 223 -11.03 7.32 -9.61
N ASN A 224 -10.49 6.46 -10.46
CA ASN A 224 -9.83 5.22 -10.05
C ASN A 224 -8.47 5.45 -9.39
N MET A 225 -7.73 6.51 -9.76
CA MET A 225 -6.40 6.79 -9.21
C MET A 225 -6.39 7.04 -7.68
N PRO A 226 -7.23 7.94 -7.14
CA PRO A 226 -7.27 8.19 -5.69
C PRO A 226 -7.69 6.97 -4.88
N ILE A 227 -8.54 6.10 -5.41
CA ILE A 227 -8.96 4.85 -4.75
C ILE A 227 -7.75 3.92 -4.55
N ASN A 228 -6.93 3.75 -5.59
CA ASN A 228 -5.71 2.97 -5.51
C ASN A 228 -4.69 3.59 -4.54
N GLN A 229 -4.58 4.92 -4.51
CA GLN A 229 -3.70 5.63 -3.58
C GLN A 229 -4.10 5.40 -2.13
N ILE A 230 -5.39 5.51 -1.79
CA ILE A 230 -5.89 5.22 -0.42
C ILE A 230 -5.58 3.77 -0.03
N SER A 231 -5.81 2.81 -0.93
CA SER A 231 -5.51 1.41 -0.67
C SER A 231 -4.02 1.16 -0.36
N ASN A 232 -3.13 1.82 -1.10
CA ASN A 232 -1.68 1.75 -0.86
C ASN A 232 -1.29 2.40 0.47
N GLN A 233 -1.93 3.53 0.86
CA GLN A 233 -1.64 4.20 2.13
C GLN A 233 -2.08 3.35 3.33
N ILE A 234 -3.23 2.69 3.25
CA ILE A 234 -3.68 1.78 4.31
C ILE A 234 -2.66 0.66 4.53
N ASN A 235 -2.14 0.07 3.44
CA ASN A 235 -1.11 -0.95 3.54
C ASN A 235 0.18 -0.42 4.22
N SER A 236 0.60 0.80 3.89
CA SER A 236 1.79 1.42 4.49
C SER A 236 1.64 1.78 5.99
N ILE A 237 0.40 1.91 6.48
CA ILE A 237 0.12 2.21 7.90
C ILE A 237 0.03 0.90 8.71
N VAL A 238 -0.41 -0.20 8.07
CA VAL A 238 -0.64 -1.50 8.74
C VAL A 238 0.66 -2.32 8.82
N MET A 239 1.64 -2.07 7.97
CA MET A 239 2.98 -2.68 8.03
C MET A 239 3.88 -1.96 9.03
#